data_26ca905fc8044ab96b42042d7a55ae74
#
_entry.id   26ca905fc8044ab96b42042d7a55ae74
#
_cell.length_a   1.000
_cell.length_b   1.000
_cell.length_c   1.000
_cell.angle_alpha   90.00
_cell.angle_beta   90.00
_cell.angle_gamma   90.00
#
_symmetry.space_group_name_H-M   'P 1'
#
loop_
_entity.id
_entity.type
_entity.pdbx_description
1 polymer ?
#
loop_
_entity_poly.entity_id
_entity_poly.type
_entity_poly.pdbx_seq_one_letter_code
_entity_poly.pdbx_strand_id
1 'polypeptide(L)'
;MKNEIVSLSLGTDSIIAIIGIVVTVLISVIGGIYKIVTSTKKYELTENYRKELLQWYTSVVEIMIRIIHSMESQEFFSDKFQSQKTEILSRLSALTEIGRFYFPNVIKGDYFGHDKPSAYQGYRDICLEFLVYFYNTALKSVDDSNVSVLWKQERNFTALMFDVIEPRKRNRDYSKHLGLTIPKGQAIEDFIYENPKNVNVFRN
;
A
#
# COMPACT_ATOMS: atom_id res chain seq x y z
N MET A 1 -72.78 28.91 22.59
CA MET A 1 -71.81 28.05 21.89
C MET A 1 -71.02 27.29 22.93
N LYS A 2 -71.29 25.97 23.11
CA LYS A 2 -70.55 25.12 24.03
C LYS A 2 -69.33 24.56 23.28
N ASN A 3 -68.12 24.89 23.73
CA ASN A 3 -66.92 24.27 23.26
C ASN A 3 -66.82 22.87 23.87
N GLU A 4 -67.11 21.84 23.11
CA GLU A 4 -66.79 20.49 23.48
C GLU A 4 -65.26 20.28 23.31
N ILE A 5 -64.57 20.23 24.44
CA ILE A 5 -63.19 19.79 24.49
C ILE A 5 -63.25 18.25 24.37
N VAL A 6 -62.98 17.72 23.18
CA VAL A 6 -62.78 16.27 22.95
C VAL A 6 -61.49 15.88 23.63
N SER A 7 -61.59 15.32 24.84
CA SER A 7 -60.43 14.69 25.51
C SER A 7 -60.11 13.38 24.80
N LEU A 8 -59.06 13.39 23.98
CA LEU A 8 -58.49 12.16 23.37
C LEU A 8 -57.83 11.33 24.47
N SER A 9 -58.58 10.45 25.10
CA SER A 9 -58.00 9.44 26.00
C SER A 9 -57.31 8.35 25.14
N LEU A 10 -56.02 8.47 24.95
CA LEU A 10 -55.24 7.38 24.37
C LEU A 10 -55.33 6.15 25.31
N GLY A 11 -55.85 5.03 24.82
CA GLY A 11 -55.84 3.76 25.55
C GLY A 11 -54.41 3.30 25.85
N THR A 12 -54.21 2.60 26.95
CA THR A 12 -52.89 2.07 27.36
C THR A 12 -52.17 1.31 26.26
N ASP A 13 -52.89 0.59 25.41
CA ASP A 13 -52.33 -0.17 24.28
C ASP A 13 -51.72 0.75 23.20
N SER A 14 -52.36 1.95 22.95
CA SER A 14 -51.85 2.95 22.02
C SER A 14 -50.58 3.60 22.55
N ILE A 15 -50.47 3.80 23.85
CA ILE A 15 -49.27 4.37 24.49
C ILE A 15 -48.09 3.39 24.37
N ILE A 16 -48.35 2.10 24.64
CA ILE A 16 -47.32 1.05 24.52
C ILE A 16 -46.85 0.95 23.07
N ALA A 17 -47.75 0.98 22.09
CA ALA A 17 -47.39 0.97 20.66
C ALA A 17 -46.54 2.15 20.26
N ILE A 18 -46.86 3.36 20.71
CA ILE A 18 -46.06 4.58 20.43
C ILE A 18 -44.68 4.46 21.04
N ILE A 19 -44.54 4.01 22.28
CA ILE A 19 -43.25 3.81 22.94
C ILE A 19 -42.43 2.78 22.16
N GLY A 20 -43.02 1.67 21.72
CA GLY A 20 -42.35 0.65 20.91
C GLY A 20 -41.80 1.19 19.60
N ILE A 21 -42.59 2.04 18.90
CA ILE A 21 -42.14 2.69 17.66
C ILE A 21 -40.98 3.67 17.94
N VAL A 22 -41.08 4.48 18.97
CA VAL A 22 -40.02 5.46 19.32
C VAL A 22 -38.72 4.74 19.67
N VAL A 23 -38.77 3.67 20.47
CA VAL A 23 -37.59 2.86 20.82
C VAL A 23 -36.98 2.25 19.59
N THR A 24 -37.78 1.68 18.69
CA THR A 24 -37.29 1.06 17.45
C THR A 24 -36.58 2.08 16.54
N VAL A 25 -37.15 3.28 16.39
CA VAL A 25 -36.53 4.37 15.62
C VAL A 25 -35.23 4.82 16.25
N LEU A 26 -35.16 4.97 17.58
CA LEU A 26 -33.94 5.36 18.29
C LEU A 26 -32.83 4.31 18.09
N ILE A 27 -33.14 3.01 18.24
CA ILE A 27 -32.19 1.93 18.01
C ILE A 27 -31.69 1.94 16.57
N SER A 28 -32.56 2.16 15.59
CA SER A 28 -32.22 2.22 14.17
C SER A 28 -31.29 3.40 13.85
N VAL A 29 -31.57 4.58 14.43
CA VAL A 29 -30.73 5.78 14.27
C VAL A 29 -29.35 5.57 14.90
N ILE A 30 -29.28 5.05 16.13
CA ILE A 30 -28.02 4.75 16.82
C ILE A 30 -27.21 3.73 16.04
N GLY A 31 -27.85 2.64 15.58
CA GLY A 31 -27.20 1.63 14.75
C GLY A 31 -26.66 2.19 13.42
N GLY A 32 -27.43 3.06 12.78
CA GLY A 32 -27.02 3.78 11.56
C GLY A 32 -25.77 4.65 11.77
N ILE A 33 -25.79 5.48 12.83
CA ILE A 33 -24.66 6.34 13.20
C ILE A 33 -23.43 5.49 13.52
N TYR A 34 -23.57 4.43 14.33
CA TYR A 34 -22.48 3.53 14.68
C TYR A 34 -21.84 2.90 13.42
N LYS A 35 -22.65 2.41 12.49
CA LYS A 35 -22.20 1.84 11.23
C LYS A 35 -21.41 2.86 10.39
N ILE A 36 -21.89 4.08 10.27
CA ILE A 36 -21.24 5.17 9.53
C ILE A 36 -19.88 5.48 10.15
N VAL A 37 -19.84 5.73 11.47
CA VAL A 37 -18.61 6.09 12.20
C VAL A 37 -17.56 4.97 12.07
N THR A 38 -17.98 3.70 12.24
CA THR A 38 -17.08 2.56 12.15
C THR A 38 -16.54 2.38 10.72
N SER A 39 -17.39 2.56 9.70
CA SER A 39 -16.99 2.46 8.29
C SER A 39 -16.00 3.58 7.92
N THR A 40 -16.24 4.80 8.37
CA THR A 40 -15.34 5.95 8.11
C THR A 40 -13.99 5.76 8.77
N LYS A 41 -13.94 5.32 10.04
CA LYS A 41 -12.66 5.01 10.72
C LYS A 41 -11.89 3.89 10.03
N LYS A 42 -12.56 2.83 9.62
CA LYS A 42 -11.91 1.73 8.88
C LYS A 42 -11.32 2.21 7.56
N TYR A 43 -12.03 3.04 6.82
CA TYR A 43 -11.55 3.63 5.57
C TYR A 43 -10.32 4.50 5.81
N GLU A 44 -10.36 5.40 6.77
CA GLU A 44 -9.26 6.29 7.12
C GLU A 44 -7.99 5.53 7.52
N LEU A 45 -8.12 4.51 8.39
CA LEU A 45 -6.99 3.65 8.78
C LEU A 45 -6.38 2.92 7.57
N THR A 46 -7.22 2.42 6.67
CA THR A 46 -6.76 1.71 5.47
C THR A 46 -6.01 2.64 4.51
N GLU A 47 -6.50 3.86 4.30
CA GLU A 47 -5.85 4.84 3.44
C GLU A 47 -4.54 5.37 4.04
N ASN A 48 -4.49 5.62 5.34
CA ASN A 48 -3.26 6.04 6.02
C ASN A 48 -2.19 4.93 5.93
N TYR A 49 -2.54 3.69 6.23
CA TYR A 49 -1.63 2.54 6.07
C TYR A 49 -1.11 2.42 4.63
N ARG A 50 -1.99 2.56 3.65
CA ARG A 50 -1.61 2.49 2.23
C ARG A 50 -0.67 3.62 1.83
N LYS A 51 -0.91 4.84 2.34
CA LYS A 51 -0.05 6.00 2.10
C LYS A 51 1.36 5.79 2.66
N GLU A 52 1.45 5.31 3.90
CA GLU A 52 2.72 4.99 4.55
C GLU A 52 3.47 3.89 3.81
N LEU A 53 2.77 2.82 3.43
CA LEU A 53 3.33 1.74 2.63
C LEU A 53 3.84 2.23 1.27
N LEU A 54 3.12 3.11 0.60
CA LEU A 54 3.55 3.69 -0.67
C LEU A 54 4.78 4.60 -0.50
N GLN A 55 4.87 5.37 0.59
CA GLN A 55 6.06 6.18 0.91
C GLN A 55 7.28 5.29 1.16
N TRP A 56 7.11 4.22 1.93
CA TRP A 56 8.18 3.24 2.14
C TRP A 56 8.63 2.62 0.81
N TYR A 57 7.69 2.14 -0.01
CA TYR A 57 7.97 1.58 -1.33
C TYR A 57 8.74 2.56 -2.22
N THR A 58 8.31 3.82 -2.30
CA THR A 58 8.99 4.87 -3.07
C THR A 58 10.44 5.02 -2.63
N SER A 59 10.68 5.09 -1.31
CA SER A 59 12.04 5.20 -0.77
C SER A 59 12.91 3.98 -1.11
N VAL A 60 12.33 2.78 -1.11
CA VAL A 60 13.04 1.55 -1.50
C VAL A 60 13.43 1.59 -2.96
N VAL A 61 12.48 1.89 -3.86
CA VAL A 61 12.73 1.92 -5.31
C VAL A 61 13.76 3.00 -5.68
N GLU A 62 13.67 4.19 -5.08
CA GLU A 62 14.68 5.25 -5.28
C GLU A 62 16.09 4.76 -4.95
N ILE A 63 16.27 4.04 -3.85
CA ILE A 63 17.57 3.49 -3.48
C ILE A 63 17.99 2.38 -4.42
N MET A 64 17.09 1.47 -4.81
CA MET A 64 17.40 0.40 -5.76
C MET A 64 17.87 0.98 -7.11
N ILE A 65 17.13 1.94 -7.67
CA ILE A 65 17.47 2.61 -8.93
C ILE A 65 18.81 3.34 -8.81
N ARG A 66 19.05 4.04 -7.70
CA ARG A 66 20.33 4.73 -7.46
C ARG A 66 21.50 3.76 -7.44
N ILE A 67 21.36 2.58 -6.81
CA ILE A 67 22.39 1.53 -6.82
C ILE A 67 22.64 1.04 -8.25
N ILE A 68 21.59 0.71 -9.00
CA ILE A 68 21.68 0.21 -10.37
C ILE A 68 22.45 1.20 -11.25
N HIS A 69 22.04 2.47 -11.28
CA HIS A 69 22.71 3.49 -12.10
C HIS A 69 24.15 3.76 -11.67
N SER A 70 24.44 3.72 -10.37
CA SER A 70 25.83 3.84 -9.90
C SER A 70 26.68 2.65 -10.32
N MET A 71 26.11 1.46 -10.45
CA MET A 71 26.81 0.27 -10.98
C MET A 71 26.98 0.36 -12.49
N GLU A 72 25.99 0.80 -13.25
CA GLU A 72 26.07 1.03 -14.70
C GLU A 72 27.17 2.03 -15.05
N SER A 73 27.30 3.12 -14.29
CA SER A 73 28.36 4.11 -14.46
C SER A 73 29.73 3.68 -13.91
N GLN A 74 29.84 2.48 -13.32
CA GLN A 74 31.00 1.93 -12.61
C GLN A 74 31.48 2.79 -11.42
N GLU A 75 30.77 3.85 -11.06
CA GLU A 75 31.09 4.71 -9.90
C GLU A 75 31.00 3.94 -8.60
N PHE A 76 30.06 2.99 -8.48
CA PHE A 76 29.78 2.21 -7.28
C PHE A 76 31.01 1.49 -6.70
N PHE A 77 32.02 1.22 -7.52
CA PHE A 77 33.25 0.50 -7.15
C PHE A 77 34.48 1.42 -7.11
N SER A 78 34.30 2.71 -7.36
CA SER A 78 35.40 3.65 -7.24
C SER A 78 35.68 3.99 -5.78
N ASP A 79 36.97 4.23 -5.44
CA ASP A 79 37.37 4.66 -4.08
C ASP A 79 36.69 5.96 -3.65
N LYS A 80 36.40 6.84 -4.60
CA LYS A 80 35.72 8.10 -4.36
C LYS A 80 34.26 7.91 -3.94
N PHE A 81 33.64 6.81 -4.31
CA PHE A 81 32.23 6.51 -4.03
C PHE A 81 32.03 5.69 -2.75
N GLN A 82 33.10 5.24 -2.07
CA GLN A 82 32.97 4.31 -0.93
C GLN A 82 32.11 4.83 0.23
N SER A 83 32.23 6.12 0.55
CA SER A 83 31.38 6.71 1.61
C SER A 83 29.90 6.73 1.22
N GLN A 84 29.60 7.09 -0.04
CA GLN A 84 28.24 7.11 -0.58
C GLN A 84 27.68 5.70 -0.71
N LYS A 85 28.48 4.72 -1.12
CA LYS A 85 28.12 3.32 -1.17
C LYS A 85 27.67 2.81 0.21
N THR A 86 28.45 3.10 1.25
CA THR A 86 28.12 2.71 2.62
C THR A 86 26.80 3.35 3.05
N GLU A 87 26.60 4.63 2.78
CA GLU A 87 25.37 5.35 3.10
C GLU A 87 24.15 4.72 2.38
N ILE A 88 24.24 4.49 1.07
CA ILE A 88 23.16 3.94 0.26
C ILE A 88 22.79 2.53 0.74
N LEU A 89 23.78 1.68 0.98
CA LEU A 89 23.56 0.31 1.45
C LEU A 89 22.99 0.29 2.87
N SER A 90 23.48 1.15 3.77
CA SER A 90 22.92 1.30 5.12
C SER A 90 21.47 1.75 5.08
N ARG A 91 21.12 2.66 4.18
CA ARG A 91 19.75 3.11 3.98
C ARG A 91 18.84 2.00 3.46
N LEU A 92 19.31 1.17 2.51
CA LEU A 92 18.56 0.00 2.05
C LEU A 92 18.34 -1.01 3.18
N SER A 93 19.36 -1.25 4.03
CA SER A 93 19.23 -2.10 5.21
C SER A 93 18.20 -1.53 6.19
N ALA A 94 18.25 -0.23 6.47
CA ALA A 94 17.27 0.42 7.35
C ALA A 94 15.83 0.32 6.81
N LEU A 95 15.64 0.51 5.50
CA LEU A 95 14.34 0.35 4.85
C LEU A 95 13.86 -1.11 4.91
N THR A 96 14.76 -2.10 4.85
CA THR A 96 14.40 -3.50 5.04
C THR A 96 13.91 -3.77 6.45
N GLU A 97 14.55 -3.19 7.48
CA GLU A 97 14.09 -3.32 8.86
C GLU A 97 12.76 -2.58 9.12
N ILE A 98 12.58 -1.38 8.57
CA ILE A 98 11.29 -0.66 8.62
C ILE A 98 10.20 -1.47 7.91
N GLY A 99 10.54 -2.13 6.82
CA GLY A 99 9.61 -2.99 6.07
C GLY A 99 8.98 -4.11 6.90
N ARG A 100 9.60 -4.55 8.00
CA ARG A 100 9.02 -5.57 8.90
C ARG A 100 7.72 -5.13 9.57
N PHE A 101 7.49 -3.83 9.69
CA PHE A 101 6.22 -3.30 10.20
C PHE A 101 5.07 -3.44 9.20
N TYR A 102 5.38 -3.53 7.91
CA TYR A 102 4.42 -3.75 6.83
C TYR A 102 4.33 -5.22 6.41
N PHE A 103 5.45 -5.95 6.50
CA PHE A 103 5.64 -7.33 6.06
C PHE A 103 6.27 -8.15 7.20
N PRO A 104 5.49 -8.49 8.24
CA PRO A 104 5.99 -9.31 9.33
C PRO A 104 6.37 -10.70 8.81
N ASN A 105 7.32 -11.34 9.51
CA ASN A 105 7.72 -12.70 9.19
C ASN A 105 6.55 -13.68 9.28
N VAL A 106 6.56 -14.71 8.44
CA VAL A 106 5.56 -15.77 8.39
C VAL A 106 5.94 -16.89 9.35
N ILE A 107 5.08 -17.16 10.34
CA ILE A 107 5.25 -18.26 11.30
C ILE A 107 4.52 -19.48 10.77
N LYS A 108 5.26 -20.56 10.46
CA LYS A 108 4.69 -21.81 9.91
C LYS A 108 4.41 -22.90 10.96
N GLY A 109 4.68 -22.64 12.23
CA GLY A 109 4.49 -23.62 13.30
C GLY A 109 5.61 -24.66 13.45
N ASP A 110 6.69 -24.54 12.70
CA ASP A 110 7.90 -25.37 12.74
C ASP A 110 8.97 -24.87 13.71
N TYR A 111 8.63 -23.91 14.54
CA TYR A 111 9.49 -23.25 15.52
C TYR A 111 10.75 -22.57 14.93
N PHE A 112 10.81 -22.37 13.62
CA PHE A 112 11.97 -21.74 13.00
C PHE A 112 12.21 -20.33 13.56
N GLY A 113 13.43 -20.10 14.09
CA GLY A 113 13.81 -18.82 14.67
C GLY A 113 13.11 -18.47 15.99
N HIS A 114 12.53 -19.43 16.70
CA HIS A 114 11.83 -19.20 17.97
C HIS A 114 12.76 -18.64 19.09
N ASP A 115 14.07 -18.86 18.97
CA ASP A 115 15.12 -18.31 19.81
C ASP A 115 15.42 -16.83 19.56
N LYS A 116 14.88 -16.27 18.47
CA LYS A 116 15.11 -14.87 18.08
C LYS A 116 14.08 -13.93 18.71
N PRO A 117 14.38 -12.63 18.79
CA PRO A 117 13.36 -11.62 19.14
C PRO A 117 12.14 -11.72 18.21
N SER A 118 10.95 -11.40 18.72
CA SER A 118 9.66 -11.63 18.05
C SER A 118 9.58 -11.12 16.60
N ALA A 119 10.19 -9.97 16.31
CA ALA A 119 10.22 -9.40 14.96
C ALA A 119 11.04 -10.23 13.94
N TYR A 120 11.85 -11.19 14.42
CA TYR A 120 12.75 -12.02 13.60
C TYR A 120 12.39 -13.50 13.61
N GLN A 121 11.36 -13.88 14.37
CA GLN A 121 10.87 -15.27 14.40
C GLN A 121 10.17 -15.61 13.07
N GLY A 122 10.25 -16.87 12.66
CA GLY A 122 9.67 -17.34 11.42
C GLY A 122 10.48 -16.98 10.16
N TYR A 123 9.86 -17.16 9.03
CA TYR A 123 10.43 -16.91 7.71
C TYR A 123 10.19 -15.47 7.28
N ARG A 124 11.21 -14.83 6.74
CA ARG A 124 11.08 -13.47 6.19
C ARG A 124 10.03 -13.45 5.09
N ASP A 125 9.20 -12.40 5.09
CA ASP A 125 8.25 -12.16 4.01
C ASP A 125 8.95 -11.97 2.66
N ILE A 126 8.31 -12.40 1.58
CA ILE A 126 8.86 -12.38 0.23
C ILE A 126 9.24 -10.96 -0.22
N CYS A 127 8.49 -9.93 0.19
CA CYS A 127 8.80 -8.54 -0.13
C CYS A 127 10.16 -8.13 0.45
N LEU A 128 10.46 -8.53 1.68
CA LEU A 128 11.74 -8.24 2.32
C LEU A 128 12.85 -9.15 1.83
N GLU A 129 12.54 -10.38 1.42
CA GLU A 129 13.52 -11.29 0.84
C GLU A 129 14.07 -10.76 -0.49
N PHE A 130 13.22 -10.11 -1.31
CA PHE A 130 13.69 -9.41 -2.52
C PHE A 130 14.71 -8.32 -2.20
N LEU A 131 14.51 -7.54 -1.14
CA LEU A 131 15.45 -6.48 -0.76
C LEU A 131 16.80 -7.05 -0.30
N VAL A 132 16.78 -8.11 0.50
CA VAL A 132 18.02 -8.80 0.93
C VAL A 132 18.74 -9.42 -0.25
N TYR A 133 18.02 -10.04 -1.18
CA TYR A 133 18.60 -10.60 -2.37
C TYR A 133 19.21 -9.53 -3.28
N PHE A 134 18.52 -8.41 -3.45
CA PHE A 134 19.02 -7.23 -4.17
C PHE A 134 20.30 -6.69 -3.52
N TYR A 135 20.29 -6.49 -2.21
CA TYR A 135 21.45 -6.04 -1.43
C TYR A 135 22.66 -6.95 -1.65
N ASN A 136 22.47 -8.26 -1.52
CA ASN A 136 23.53 -9.23 -1.70
C ASN A 136 24.04 -9.29 -3.14
N THR A 137 23.19 -9.05 -4.14
CA THR A 137 23.60 -8.95 -5.54
C THR A 137 24.42 -7.68 -5.78
N ALA A 138 24.02 -6.56 -5.19
CA ALA A 138 24.75 -5.28 -5.29
C ALA A 138 26.14 -5.31 -4.62
N LEU A 139 26.35 -6.20 -3.65
CA LEU A 139 27.69 -6.38 -3.02
C LEU A 139 28.68 -7.16 -3.90
N LYS A 140 28.21 -7.92 -4.88
CA LYS A 140 29.08 -8.68 -5.77
C LYS A 140 29.83 -7.74 -6.72
N SER A 141 30.98 -8.20 -7.23
CA SER A 141 31.77 -7.43 -8.21
C SER A 141 30.95 -7.13 -9.46
N VAL A 142 31.29 -6.00 -10.12
CA VAL A 142 30.61 -5.59 -11.37
C VAL A 142 30.87 -6.62 -12.46
N ASP A 143 29.78 -7.21 -12.90
CA ASP A 143 29.67 -7.86 -14.17
C ASP A 143 28.36 -7.34 -14.81
N ASP A 144 28.33 -7.12 -16.11
CA ASP A 144 27.13 -6.69 -16.83
C ASP A 144 25.94 -7.62 -16.55
N SER A 145 26.22 -8.89 -16.28
CA SER A 145 25.22 -9.86 -15.85
C SER A 145 24.56 -9.49 -14.52
N ASN A 146 25.30 -8.90 -13.56
CA ASN A 146 24.77 -8.51 -12.26
C ASN A 146 23.83 -7.29 -12.37
N VAL A 147 24.16 -6.32 -13.24
CA VAL A 147 23.31 -5.15 -13.47
C VAL A 147 21.96 -5.57 -14.06
N SER A 148 21.99 -6.47 -15.06
CA SER A 148 20.74 -7.00 -15.64
C SER A 148 19.88 -7.76 -14.62
N VAL A 149 20.51 -8.49 -13.69
CA VAL A 149 19.83 -9.18 -12.59
C VAL A 149 19.21 -8.17 -11.63
N LEU A 150 19.90 -7.08 -11.28
CA LEU A 150 19.36 -6.03 -10.41
C LEU A 150 18.14 -5.36 -11.02
N TRP A 151 18.15 -5.03 -12.30
CA TRP A 151 16.98 -4.52 -13.02
C TRP A 151 15.80 -5.49 -12.97
N LYS A 152 16.08 -6.78 -13.17
CA LYS A 152 15.04 -7.81 -13.08
C LYS A 152 14.46 -7.92 -11.66
N GLN A 153 15.31 -7.83 -10.64
CA GLN A 153 14.88 -7.86 -9.23
C GLN A 153 14.02 -6.64 -8.89
N GLU A 154 14.41 -5.44 -9.32
CA GLU A 154 13.62 -4.22 -9.12
C GLU A 154 12.23 -4.35 -9.76
N ARG A 155 12.15 -4.79 -11.03
CA ARG A 155 10.87 -4.99 -11.73
C ARG A 155 9.99 -6.04 -11.05
N ASN A 156 10.57 -7.13 -10.58
CA ASN A 156 9.84 -8.17 -9.86
C ASN A 156 9.32 -7.66 -8.50
N PHE A 157 10.14 -6.89 -7.78
CA PHE A 157 9.72 -6.24 -6.54
C PHE A 157 8.59 -5.25 -6.79
N THR A 158 8.70 -4.42 -7.82
CA THR A 158 7.64 -3.49 -8.23
C THR A 158 6.34 -4.22 -8.60
N ALA A 159 6.43 -5.33 -9.34
CA ALA A 159 5.27 -6.15 -9.68
C ALA A 159 4.60 -6.75 -8.42
N LEU A 160 5.39 -7.25 -7.48
CA LEU A 160 4.89 -7.75 -6.21
C LEU A 160 4.19 -6.65 -5.39
N MET A 161 4.81 -5.47 -5.29
CA MET A 161 4.22 -4.33 -4.59
C MET A 161 2.96 -3.80 -5.28
N PHE A 162 2.88 -3.88 -6.61
CA PHE A 162 1.66 -3.56 -7.35
C PHE A 162 0.48 -4.46 -6.93
N ASP A 163 0.73 -5.76 -6.72
CA ASP A 163 -0.30 -6.67 -6.24
C ASP A 163 -0.69 -6.38 -4.78
N VAL A 164 0.28 -6.03 -3.92
CA VAL A 164 0.02 -5.66 -2.51
C VAL A 164 -0.79 -4.37 -2.39
N ILE A 165 -0.45 -3.34 -3.17
CA ILE A 165 -1.10 -2.01 -3.12
C ILE A 165 -2.47 -2.01 -3.81
N GLU A 166 -2.73 -2.97 -4.71
CA GLU A 166 -3.98 -3.11 -5.48
C GLU A 166 -4.45 -1.81 -6.17
N PRO A 167 -3.61 -1.12 -6.98
CA PRO A 167 -3.98 0.17 -7.57
C PRO A 167 -5.19 0.06 -8.52
N ARG A 168 -5.39 -1.09 -9.16
CA ARG A 168 -6.54 -1.33 -10.04
C ARG A 168 -7.86 -1.36 -9.27
N LYS A 169 -7.86 -1.92 -8.05
CA LYS A 169 -9.03 -1.93 -7.17
C LYS A 169 -9.36 -0.52 -6.70
N ARG A 170 -8.34 0.21 -6.23
CA ARG A 170 -8.46 1.61 -5.83
C ARG A 170 -9.07 2.46 -6.95
N ASN A 171 -8.57 2.35 -8.17
CA ASN A 171 -9.07 3.11 -9.32
C ASN A 171 -10.53 2.78 -9.62
N ARG A 172 -10.95 1.52 -9.51
CA ARG A 172 -12.36 1.12 -9.65
C ARG A 172 -13.24 1.74 -8.57
N ASP A 173 -12.75 1.73 -7.32
CA ASP A 173 -13.49 2.30 -6.18
C ASP A 173 -13.65 3.82 -6.35
N TYR A 174 -12.61 4.53 -6.77
CA TYR A 174 -12.69 5.96 -7.09
C TYR A 174 -13.67 6.25 -8.25
N SER A 175 -13.59 5.50 -9.34
CA SER A 175 -14.52 5.66 -10.46
C SER A 175 -15.97 5.49 -10.01
N LYS A 176 -16.23 4.49 -9.16
CA LYS A 176 -17.58 4.20 -8.66
C LYS A 176 -18.11 5.29 -7.73
N HIS A 177 -17.27 5.82 -6.83
CA HIS A 177 -17.72 6.77 -5.81
C HIS A 177 -17.68 8.22 -6.26
N LEU A 178 -16.78 8.58 -7.17
CA LEU A 178 -16.61 9.95 -7.66
C LEU A 178 -17.23 10.18 -9.05
N GLY A 179 -17.82 9.15 -9.66
CA GLY A 179 -18.36 9.25 -11.02
C GLY A 179 -17.30 9.55 -12.08
N LEU A 180 -16.03 9.35 -11.77
CA LEU A 180 -14.92 9.60 -12.68
C LEU A 180 -14.75 8.43 -13.63
N THR A 181 -14.81 8.71 -14.93
CA THR A 181 -14.41 7.73 -15.95
C THR A 181 -12.88 7.78 -16.06
N ILE A 182 -12.21 6.76 -15.53
CA ILE A 182 -10.77 6.61 -15.78
C ILE A 182 -10.61 6.19 -17.23
N PRO A 183 -9.85 6.93 -18.05
CA PRO A 183 -9.59 6.54 -19.44
C PRO A 183 -9.04 5.11 -19.45
N LYS A 184 -9.65 4.23 -20.22
CA LYS A 184 -9.03 2.94 -20.53
C LYS A 184 -7.73 3.26 -21.23
N GLY A 185 -6.62 2.69 -20.73
CA GLY A 185 -5.29 2.96 -21.26
C GLY A 185 -5.31 2.95 -22.78
N GLN A 186 -5.08 4.11 -23.35
CA GLN A 186 -4.77 4.21 -24.77
C GLN A 186 -3.40 3.57 -24.95
N ALA A 187 -3.20 2.85 -26.02
CA ALA A 187 -1.89 2.33 -26.34
C ALA A 187 -0.93 3.51 -26.49
N ILE A 188 0.28 3.38 -25.97
CA ILE A 188 1.27 4.48 -26.03
C ILE A 188 1.51 4.91 -27.49
N GLU A 189 1.29 3.99 -28.43
CA GLU A 189 1.37 4.20 -29.86
C GLU A 189 0.41 5.29 -30.34
N ASP A 190 -0.78 5.42 -29.73
CA ASP A 190 -1.75 6.46 -30.08
C ASP A 190 -1.26 7.85 -29.71
N PHE A 191 -0.39 7.98 -28.69
CA PHE A 191 0.26 9.23 -28.30
C PHE A 191 1.54 9.53 -29.09
N ILE A 192 2.21 8.51 -29.60
CA ILE A 192 3.47 8.63 -30.33
C ILE A 192 3.25 9.20 -31.72
N TYR A 193 2.13 8.90 -32.37
CA TYR A 193 1.82 9.40 -33.71
C TYR A 193 1.62 10.92 -33.75
N GLU A 194 1.24 11.57 -32.66
CA GLU A 194 1.13 13.01 -32.57
C GLU A 194 2.49 13.73 -32.36
N ASN A 195 3.54 13.03 -31.88
CA ASN A 195 4.84 13.64 -31.61
C ASN A 195 6.02 12.65 -31.74
N PRO A 196 6.40 12.23 -32.95
CA PRO A 196 7.39 11.17 -33.18
C PRO A 196 8.83 11.51 -32.72
N LYS A 197 9.11 12.76 -32.31
CA LYS A 197 10.46 13.20 -31.90
C LYS A 197 10.83 12.86 -30.44
N ASN A 198 9.86 12.43 -29.62
CA ASN A 198 10.08 12.21 -28.17
C ASN A 198 10.18 10.73 -27.74
N VAL A 199 10.24 9.79 -28.69
CA VAL A 199 10.09 8.36 -28.42
C VAL A 199 11.37 7.64 -27.98
N ASN A 200 12.52 8.28 -27.96
CA ASN A 200 13.80 7.58 -27.73
C ASN A 200 14.25 7.46 -26.27
N VAL A 201 13.43 7.80 -25.27
CA VAL A 201 13.90 7.85 -23.87
C VAL A 201 13.78 6.52 -23.10
N PHE A 202 13.03 5.54 -23.58
CA PHE A 202 12.77 4.29 -22.82
C PHE A 202 12.83 3.00 -23.67
N ARG A 203 13.63 2.95 -24.73
CA ARG A 203 13.94 1.68 -25.37
C ARG A 203 15.19 1.09 -24.74
N ASN A 204 14.99 0.18 -23.80
CA ASN A 204 15.82 -1.03 -23.60
C ASN A 204 15.04 -2.05 -22.78
#